data_7b06e99a8b2a31399a02016a4e9351fe
#
_entry.id   7b06e99a8b2a31399a02016a4e9351fe
#
_cell.length_a   1.000
_cell.length_b   1.000
_cell.length_c   1.000
_cell.angle_alpha   90.00
_cell.angle_beta   90.00
_cell.angle_gamma   90.00
#
_symmetry.space_group_name_H-M   'P 1'
#
loop_
_entity.id
_entity.type
_entity.pdbx_description
1 polymer ?
#
loop_
_entity_poly.entity_id
_entity_poly.type
_entity_poly.pdbx_seq_one_letter_code
_entity_poly.pdbx_strand_id
1 'polypeptide(L)'
;FRDEYDRICVPTNDDEYDQYALLDLIEFFAQNIEDISERWNNERYRNYQTIDCLNTSDIFENFQDAINEIFIESGLLYELTDEKIIERIVENSPLTTEIENNFEAVREVGTRELLKDAVALYKTPNPSARQDSVEKIWDAFERLKTYYTTLDKKHSSEKIVSDMANGNDNYIDLFNDEFKMLTDIGNKYRIRHHETNKIDITDVRYYDYLFNRCLSLIALAIEYLM
;
A
#
# COMPACT_ATOMS: atom_id res chain seq x y z
N PHE A 1 -15.42 6.90 -20.93
CA PHE A 1 -14.15 7.61 -21.21
C PHE A 1 -14.30 9.12 -21.04
N ARG A 2 -15.27 9.78 -21.73
CA ARG A 2 -15.41 11.24 -21.65
C ARG A 2 -15.77 11.74 -20.24
N ASP A 3 -16.62 11.00 -19.55
CA ASP A 3 -17.04 11.37 -18.17
C ASP A 3 -15.90 11.21 -17.17
N GLU A 4 -15.00 10.24 -17.35
CA GLU A 4 -13.79 10.09 -16.53
C GLU A 4 -12.72 11.12 -16.90
N TYR A 5 -12.54 11.42 -18.19
CA TYR A 5 -11.63 12.46 -18.63
C TYR A 5 -11.98 13.83 -18.02
N ASP A 6 -13.28 14.16 -17.90
CA ASP A 6 -13.74 15.40 -17.28
C ASP A 6 -13.50 15.44 -15.75
N ARG A 7 -13.27 14.29 -15.11
CA ARG A 7 -12.92 14.18 -13.68
C ARG A 7 -11.42 14.26 -13.43
N ILE A 8 -10.62 13.79 -14.37
CA ILE A 8 -9.17 13.79 -14.27
C ILE A 8 -8.66 15.08 -14.89
N CYS A 9 -8.01 15.94 -14.12
CA CYS A 9 -7.32 17.11 -14.62
C CYS A 9 -6.11 16.69 -15.43
N VAL A 10 -6.32 16.35 -16.71
CA VAL A 10 -5.22 16.02 -17.61
C VAL A 10 -4.41 17.28 -17.87
N PRO A 11 -3.08 17.26 -17.66
CA PRO A 11 -2.22 18.41 -17.95
C PRO A 11 -2.32 18.75 -19.44
N THR A 12 -2.92 19.89 -19.73
CA THR A 12 -2.81 20.53 -21.04
C THR A 12 -1.68 21.55 -20.93
N ASN A 13 -0.91 21.74 -21.96
CA ASN A 13 0.37 22.45 -22.12
C ASN A 13 0.64 23.73 -21.30
N ASP A 14 -0.25 24.20 -20.47
CA ASP A 14 -0.12 25.42 -19.71
C ASP A 14 -0.43 25.18 -18.24
N ASP A 15 0.57 25.43 -17.40
CA ASP A 15 0.47 25.63 -15.95
C ASP A 15 0.44 24.39 -15.04
N GLU A 16 0.46 24.59 -13.76
CA GLU A 16 0.54 23.66 -12.65
C GLU A 16 -0.29 22.37 -12.88
N TYR A 17 0.35 21.29 -13.29
CA TYR A 17 -0.30 20.00 -13.43
C TYR A 17 -0.17 19.17 -12.15
N ASP A 18 -1.22 18.47 -11.82
CA ASP A 18 -1.21 17.47 -10.75
C ASP A 18 -0.59 16.16 -11.30
N GLN A 19 0.63 15.89 -10.86
CA GLN A 19 1.33 14.65 -11.27
C GLN A 19 0.59 13.38 -10.85
N TYR A 20 -0.16 13.43 -9.75
CA TYR A 20 -0.92 12.25 -9.28
C TYR A 20 -2.15 12.00 -10.14
N ALA A 21 -2.82 13.06 -10.62
CA ALA A 21 -3.88 12.90 -11.61
C ALA A 21 -3.39 12.28 -12.92
N LEU A 22 -2.12 12.50 -13.30
CA LEU A 22 -1.52 11.80 -14.44
C LEU A 22 -1.32 10.32 -14.16
N LEU A 23 -0.89 9.95 -12.96
CA LEU A 23 -0.77 8.54 -12.56
C LEU A 23 -2.14 7.85 -12.55
N ASP A 24 -3.18 8.50 -12.01
CA ASP A 24 -4.56 7.99 -12.05
C ASP A 24 -5.06 7.79 -13.49
N LEU A 25 -4.66 8.67 -14.42
CA LEU A 25 -4.99 8.51 -15.84
C LEU A 25 -4.28 7.30 -16.47
N ILE A 26 -3.01 7.06 -16.12
CA ILE A 26 -2.27 5.88 -16.59
C ILE A 26 -2.94 4.60 -16.06
N GLU A 27 -3.33 4.55 -14.79
CA GLU A 27 -4.08 3.44 -14.22
C GLU A 27 -5.42 3.21 -14.94
N PHE A 28 -6.15 4.29 -15.23
CA PHE A 28 -7.38 4.20 -16.00
C PHE A 28 -7.15 3.57 -17.37
N PHE A 29 -6.09 3.96 -18.09
CA PHE A 29 -5.75 3.33 -19.38
C PHE A 29 -5.34 1.86 -19.17
N ALA A 30 -4.51 1.55 -18.20
CA ALA A 30 -4.09 0.18 -17.91
C ALA A 30 -5.29 -0.76 -17.67
N GLN A 31 -6.31 -0.27 -16.96
CA GLN A 31 -7.52 -1.03 -16.65
C GLN A 31 -8.46 -1.21 -17.84
N ASN A 32 -8.40 -0.31 -18.83
CA ASN A 32 -9.36 -0.25 -19.93
C ASN A 32 -8.73 -0.44 -21.32
N ILE A 33 -7.42 -0.73 -21.40
CA ILE A 33 -6.76 -0.95 -22.68
C ILE A 33 -7.10 -2.33 -23.23
N GLU A 34 -7.50 -2.37 -24.51
CA GLU A 34 -7.89 -3.59 -25.19
C GLU A 34 -7.37 -3.57 -26.63
N ASP A 35 -6.94 -4.72 -27.12
CA ASP A 35 -6.62 -4.91 -28.53
C ASP A 35 -7.88 -5.29 -29.32
N ILE A 36 -7.93 -4.84 -30.55
CA ILE A 36 -9.08 -5.04 -31.44
C ILE A 36 -8.65 -5.94 -32.59
N SER A 37 -9.22 -7.16 -32.63
CA SER A 37 -9.13 -8.01 -33.79
C SER A 37 -10.16 -7.60 -34.82
N GLU A 38 -9.68 -7.20 -36.01
CA GLU A 38 -10.52 -6.72 -37.10
C GLU A 38 -10.60 -7.73 -38.23
N ARG A 39 -11.79 -7.93 -38.75
CA ARG A 39 -12.02 -8.72 -39.96
C ARG A 39 -12.53 -7.85 -41.10
N TRP A 40 -11.87 -7.93 -42.24
CA TRP A 40 -12.38 -7.36 -43.48
C TRP A 40 -13.54 -8.20 -44.02
N ASN A 41 -14.72 -7.58 -44.10
CA ASN A 41 -15.89 -8.23 -44.66
C ASN A 41 -16.17 -7.71 -46.06
N ASN A 42 -16.18 -8.64 -47.09
CA ASN A 42 -16.38 -8.37 -48.47
C ASN A 42 -17.81 -8.71 -48.91
N GLU A 43 -18.81 -8.03 -48.39
CA GLU A 43 -20.16 -8.19 -48.91
C GLU A 43 -20.48 -7.17 -50.01
N ARG A 44 -20.64 -7.66 -51.21
CA ARG A 44 -21.16 -6.94 -52.37
C ARG A 44 -20.68 -5.49 -52.54
N TYR A 45 -19.39 -5.29 -52.80
CA TYR A 45 -18.80 -3.98 -53.15
C TYR A 45 -18.65 -2.98 -51.99
N ARG A 46 -18.88 -3.37 -50.77
CA ARG A 46 -18.57 -2.55 -49.58
C ARG A 46 -17.62 -3.31 -48.67
N ASN A 47 -16.36 -2.90 -48.67
CA ASN A 47 -15.41 -3.35 -47.70
C ASN A 47 -15.66 -2.55 -46.43
N TYR A 48 -15.97 -3.21 -45.31
CA TYR A 48 -16.03 -2.61 -44.00
C TYR A 48 -15.30 -3.48 -43.01
N GLN A 49 -14.68 -2.82 -42.04
CA GLN A 49 -14.05 -3.47 -40.90
C GLN A 49 -15.13 -3.78 -39.85
N THR A 50 -15.05 -4.95 -39.28
CA THR A 50 -15.87 -5.34 -38.15
C THR A 50 -14.95 -5.76 -37.01
N ILE A 51 -15.26 -5.35 -35.81
CA ILE A 51 -14.58 -5.87 -34.61
C ILE A 51 -14.98 -7.33 -34.46
N ASP A 52 -13.99 -8.22 -34.45
CA ASP A 52 -14.20 -9.66 -34.31
C ASP A 52 -14.11 -10.11 -32.86
N CYS A 53 -13.11 -9.62 -32.13
CA CYS A 53 -12.98 -9.85 -30.69
C CYS A 53 -12.15 -8.72 -30.04
N LEU A 54 -12.26 -8.63 -28.72
CA LEU A 54 -11.40 -7.82 -27.88
C LEU A 54 -10.50 -8.77 -27.08
N ASN A 55 -9.21 -8.46 -27.06
CA ASN A 55 -8.21 -9.20 -26.27
C ASN A 55 -7.30 -8.20 -25.57
N THR A 56 -7.13 -8.35 -24.27
CA THR A 56 -6.38 -7.41 -23.44
C THR A 56 -4.98 -7.89 -23.04
N SER A 57 -4.67 -9.19 -23.22
CA SER A 57 -3.45 -9.78 -22.66
C SER A 57 -2.17 -9.12 -23.20
N ASP A 58 -1.90 -9.27 -24.47
CA ASP A 58 -0.63 -8.82 -25.06
C ASP A 58 -0.52 -7.29 -25.08
N ILE A 59 -1.66 -6.57 -25.25
CA ILE A 59 -1.64 -5.10 -25.29
C ILE A 59 -1.35 -4.50 -23.92
N PHE A 60 -1.85 -5.11 -22.86
CA PHE A 60 -1.55 -4.65 -21.51
C PHE A 60 -0.07 -4.85 -21.15
N GLU A 61 0.50 -6.01 -21.43
CA GLU A 61 1.92 -6.29 -21.17
C GLU A 61 2.82 -5.26 -21.88
N ASN A 62 2.58 -5.00 -23.16
CA ASN A 62 3.32 -3.98 -23.92
C ASN A 62 3.16 -2.57 -23.34
N PHE A 63 1.96 -2.22 -22.87
CA PHE A 63 1.69 -0.93 -22.24
C PHE A 63 2.41 -0.81 -20.89
N GLN A 64 2.37 -1.85 -20.06
CA GLN A 64 3.02 -1.93 -18.76
C GLN A 64 4.54 -1.76 -18.91
N ASP A 65 5.15 -2.51 -19.83
CA ASP A 65 6.59 -2.42 -20.11
C ASP A 65 6.99 -1.01 -20.52
N ALA A 66 6.23 -0.39 -21.44
CA ALA A 66 6.52 0.97 -21.92
C ALA A 66 6.39 2.02 -20.80
N ILE A 67 5.38 1.90 -19.91
CA ILE A 67 5.21 2.81 -18.79
C ILE A 67 6.33 2.63 -17.77
N ASN A 68 6.67 1.39 -17.44
CA ASN A 68 7.73 1.10 -16.47
C ASN A 68 9.12 1.53 -16.99
N GLU A 69 9.38 1.39 -18.31
CA GLU A 69 10.58 1.92 -18.93
C GLU A 69 10.65 3.45 -18.78
N ILE A 70 9.56 4.18 -19.02
CA ILE A 70 9.48 5.63 -18.83
C ILE A 70 9.77 6.02 -17.36
N PHE A 71 9.22 5.30 -16.39
CA PHE A 71 9.50 5.56 -14.98
C PHE A 71 10.97 5.37 -14.65
N ILE A 72 11.59 4.29 -15.11
CA ILE A 72 13.02 4.01 -14.92
C ILE A 72 13.89 5.09 -15.57
N GLU A 73 13.64 5.43 -16.84
CA GLU A 73 14.42 6.43 -17.58
C GLU A 73 14.30 7.83 -16.97
N SER A 74 13.13 8.15 -16.41
CA SER A 74 12.87 9.42 -15.75
C SER A 74 13.37 9.47 -14.29
N GLY A 75 13.86 8.35 -13.74
CA GLY A 75 14.28 8.24 -12.34
C GLY A 75 13.11 8.34 -11.36
N LEU A 76 11.91 8.03 -11.80
CA LEU A 76 10.72 7.98 -10.94
C LEU A 76 10.64 6.61 -10.25
N LEU A 77 10.41 6.62 -8.96
CA LEU A 77 10.29 5.40 -8.15
C LEU A 77 8.82 4.92 -8.12
N TYR A 78 8.31 4.62 -9.30
CA TYR A 78 6.96 4.08 -9.51
C TYR A 78 7.02 2.82 -10.37
N GLU A 79 6.01 1.98 -10.22
CA GLU A 79 5.82 0.77 -11.01
C GLU A 79 4.34 0.59 -11.32
N LEU A 80 4.00 0.35 -12.59
CA LEU A 80 2.69 -0.15 -12.98
C LEU A 80 2.69 -1.67 -12.79
N THR A 81 1.87 -2.16 -11.87
CA THR A 81 1.83 -3.57 -11.46
C THR A 81 0.95 -4.44 -12.37
N ASP A 82 1.02 -5.76 -12.21
CA ASP A 82 0.14 -6.72 -12.90
C ASP A 82 -1.35 -6.52 -12.53
N GLU A 83 -1.62 -5.97 -11.34
CA GLU A 83 -2.96 -5.59 -10.88
C GLU A 83 -3.47 -4.31 -11.53
N LYS A 84 -2.71 -3.71 -12.45
CA LYS A 84 -3.04 -2.49 -13.21
C LYS A 84 -3.20 -1.24 -12.34
N ILE A 85 -2.42 -1.16 -11.30
CA ILE A 85 -2.29 0.00 -10.40
C ILE A 85 -0.85 0.49 -10.38
N ILE A 86 -0.65 1.76 -10.07
CA ILE A 86 0.69 2.33 -9.92
C ILE A 86 1.05 2.33 -8.44
N GLU A 87 2.12 1.61 -8.11
CA GLU A 87 2.70 1.60 -6.78
C GLU A 87 3.99 2.42 -6.72
N ARG A 88 4.26 2.97 -5.56
CA ARG A 88 5.56 3.54 -5.24
C ARG A 88 6.56 2.41 -4.95
N ILE A 89 7.70 2.42 -5.60
CA ILE A 89 8.84 1.58 -5.23
C ILE A 89 9.39 2.09 -3.90
N VAL A 90 9.30 1.27 -2.86
CA VAL A 90 9.72 1.64 -1.52
C VAL A 90 11.14 1.15 -1.29
N GLU A 91 12.11 2.05 -1.44
CA GLU A 91 13.49 1.78 -1.11
C GLU A 91 13.75 1.96 0.39
N ASN A 92 14.73 1.26 0.94
CA ASN A 92 15.18 1.36 2.33
C ASN A 92 14.06 1.14 3.38
N SER A 93 13.08 0.30 3.06
CA SER A 93 12.03 -0.14 3.99
C SER A 93 12.25 -1.61 4.37
N PRO A 94 11.88 -2.03 5.59
CA PRO A 94 11.80 -3.44 5.92
C PRO A 94 10.67 -4.18 5.16
N LEU A 95 9.79 -3.46 4.47
CA LEU A 95 8.70 -4.06 3.70
C LEU A 95 9.26 -4.91 2.55
N THR A 96 9.06 -6.21 2.65
CA THR A 96 9.46 -7.19 1.64
C THR A 96 8.27 -8.05 1.28
N THR A 97 8.31 -8.70 0.12
CA THR A 97 7.28 -9.68 -0.30
C THR A 97 7.11 -10.80 0.74
N GLU A 98 8.17 -11.19 1.44
CA GLU A 98 8.10 -12.19 2.50
C GLU A 98 7.26 -11.69 3.69
N ILE A 99 7.46 -10.45 4.12
CA ILE A 99 6.65 -9.84 5.20
C ILE A 99 5.19 -9.70 4.77
N GLU A 100 4.92 -9.28 3.54
CA GLU A 100 3.55 -9.22 3.00
C GLU A 100 2.88 -10.59 3.00
N ASN A 101 3.60 -11.63 2.59
CA ASN A 101 3.10 -13.01 2.65
C ASN A 101 2.84 -13.50 4.09
N ASN A 102 3.67 -13.09 5.06
CA ASN A 102 3.46 -13.41 6.46
C ASN A 102 2.18 -12.75 7.01
N PHE A 103 1.82 -11.57 6.51
CA PHE A 103 0.55 -10.93 6.88
C PHE A 103 -0.67 -11.74 6.44
N GLU A 104 -0.61 -12.41 5.27
CA GLU A 104 -1.67 -13.32 4.83
C GLU A 104 -1.92 -14.49 5.78
N ALA A 105 -0.89 -14.94 6.48
CA ALA A 105 -0.97 -16.04 7.44
C ALA A 105 -1.56 -15.63 8.81
N VAL A 106 -1.73 -14.33 9.08
CA VAL A 106 -2.32 -13.83 10.32
C VAL A 106 -3.75 -14.32 10.47
N ARG A 107 -4.03 -15.09 11.53
CA ARG A 107 -5.34 -15.74 11.75
C ARG A 107 -6.46 -14.77 12.07
N GLU A 108 -6.16 -13.71 12.82
CA GLU A 108 -7.15 -12.70 13.20
C GLU A 108 -7.43 -11.80 11.98
N VAL A 109 -8.64 -11.94 11.42
CA VAL A 109 -9.03 -11.31 10.15
C VAL A 109 -8.88 -9.78 10.20
N GLY A 110 -9.31 -9.15 11.27
CA GLY A 110 -9.26 -7.69 11.37
C GLY A 110 -7.84 -7.14 11.44
N THR A 111 -6.89 -7.84 12.08
CA THR A 111 -5.48 -7.46 12.05
C THR A 111 -4.90 -7.64 10.66
N ARG A 112 -5.23 -8.77 10.00
CA ARG A 112 -4.79 -9.03 8.64
C ARG A 112 -5.25 -7.96 7.65
N GLU A 113 -6.53 -7.60 7.66
CA GLU A 113 -7.07 -6.55 6.79
C GLU A 113 -6.42 -5.19 7.05
N LEU A 114 -6.21 -4.81 8.32
CA LEU A 114 -5.52 -3.57 8.67
C LEU A 114 -4.08 -3.54 8.15
N LEU A 115 -3.34 -4.66 8.21
CA LEU A 115 -1.99 -4.75 7.69
C LEU A 115 -1.96 -4.61 6.16
N LYS A 116 -2.88 -5.26 5.46
CA LYS A 116 -3.03 -5.13 4.00
C LYS A 116 -3.36 -3.70 3.59
N ASP A 117 -4.37 -3.10 4.21
CA ASP A 117 -4.75 -1.72 3.96
C ASP A 117 -3.57 -0.77 4.21
N ALA A 118 -2.83 -0.99 5.31
CA ALA A 118 -1.66 -0.18 5.67
C ALA A 118 -0.57 -0.24 4.59
N VAL A 119 -0.27 -1.43 4.07
CA VAL A 119 0.73 -1.64 3.01
C VAL A 119 0.28 -1.01 1.69
N ALA A 120 -0.97 -1.24 1.28
CA ALA A 120 -1.51 -0.67 0.05
C ALA A 120 -1.45 0.87 0.08
N LEU A 121 -1.88 1.49 1.18
CA LEU A 121 -1.78 2.94 1.38
C LEU A 121 -0.32 3.43 1.42
N TYR A 122 0.59 2.65 2.00
CA TYR A 122 2.01 2.99 2.05
C TYR A 122 2.67 2.98 0.67
N LYS A 123 2.26 2.08 -0.20
CA LYS A 123 2.72 1.97 -1.58
C LYS A 123 2.04 2.97 -2.53
N THR A 124 0.94 3.62 -2.12
CA THR A 124 0.27 4.63 -2.94
C THR A 124 1.24 5.78 -3.26
N PRO A 125 1.36 6.22 -4.52
CA PRO A 125 2.26 7.30 -4.94
C PRO A 125 2.00 8.61 -4.20
N ASN A 126 0.72 9.01 -4.03
CA ASN A 126 0.34 10.26 -3.40
C ASN A 126 0.75 10.30 -1.92
N PRO A 127 1.60 11.28 -1.51
CA PRO A 127 2.05 11.41 -0.12
C PRO A 127 0.93 11.63 0.90
N SER A 128 -0.24 12.10 0.49
CA SER A 128 -1.38 12.27 1.39
C SER A 128 -1.83 10.95 2.03
N ALA A 129 -1.63 9.82 1.34
CA ALA A 129 -1.94 8.49 1.86
C ALA A 129 -1.02 8.03 3.01
N ARG A 130 0.10 8.75 3.29
CA ARG A 130 1.05 8.35 4.34
C ARG A 130 0.46 8.38 5.73
N GLN A 131 -0.36 9.38 6.04
CA GLN A 131 -1.04 9.45 7.33
C GLN A 131 -2.00 8.28 7.50
N ASP A 132 -2.82 7.99 6.49
CA ASP A 132 -3.76 6.88 6.53
C ASP A 132 -3.04 5.54 6.69
N SER A 133 -1.90 5.35 6.01
CA SER A 133 -1.10 4.13 6.16
C SER A 133 -0.59 3.94 7.59
N VAL A 134 -0.12 5.02 8.23
CA VAL A 134 0.33 4.99 9.63
C VAL A 134 -0.84 4.78 10.58
N GLU A 135 -2.00 5.36 10.32
CA GLU A 135 -3.22 5.09 11.11
C GLU A 135 -3.58 3.60 11.08
N LYS A 136 -3.58 2.98 9.88
CA LYS A 136 -3.89 1.56 9.71
C LYS A 136 -2.89 0.62 10.38
N ILE A 137 -1.59 0.85 10.19
CA ILE A 137 -0.58 -0.01 10.83
C ILE A 137 -0.56 0.17 12.35
N TRP A 138 -0.86 1.37 12.83
CA TRP A 138 -1.05 1.66 14.23
C TRP A 138 -2.24 0.91 14.82
N ASP A 139 -3.37 0.90 14.14
CA ASP A 139 -4.56 0.15 14.56
C ASP A 139 -4.29 -1.36 14.55
N ALA A 140 -3.52 -1.86 13.57
CA ALA A 140 -3.05 -3.25 13.58
C ALA A 140 -2.18 -3.56 14.81
N PHE A 141 -1.25 -2.67 15.17
CA PHE A 141 -0.43 -2.79 16.38
C PHE A 141 -1.28 -2.81 17.66
N GLU A 142 -2.23 -1.90 17.78
CA GLU A 142 -3.13 -1.85 18.94
C GLU A 142 -3.99 -3.12 19.05
N ARG A 143 -4.41 -3.67 17.92
CA ARG A 143 -5.18 -4.91 17.85
C ARG A 143 -4.32 -6.13 18.16
N LEU A 144 -3.08 -6.17 17.68
CA LEU A 144 -2.11 -7.22 18.00
C LEU A 144 -1.92 -7.39 19.49
N LYS A 145 -1.91 -6.30 20.26
CA LYS A 145 -1.82 -6.35 21.74
C LYS A 145 -2.94 -7.13 22.43
N THR A 146 -4.01 -7.47 21.70
CA THR A 146 -5.11 -8.30 22.18
C THR A 146 -5.15 -9.68 21.55
N TYR A 147 -4.05 -10.14 20.98
CA TYR A 147 -3.94 -11.42 20.28
C TYR A 147 -4.40 -12.62 21.14
N TYR A 148 -4.01 -12.65 22.40
CA TYR A 148 -4.45 -13.66 23.36
C TYR A 148 -5.80 -13.28 23.94
N THR A 149 -6.88 -13.67 23.27
CA THR A 149 -8.26 -13.27 23.58
C THR A 149 -8.78 -13.70 24.95
N THR A 150 -8.12 -14.65 25.60
CA THR A 150 -8.46 -15.10 26.97
C THR A 150 -7.81 -14.24 28.06
N LEU A 151 -6.92 -13.34 27.68
CA LEU A 151 -6.22 -12.42 28.56
C LEU A 151 -6.73 -10.99 28.38
N ASP A 152 -6.59 -10.16 29.39
CA ASP A 152 -6.75 -8.72 29.19
C ASP A 152 -5.59 -8.17 28.34
N LYS A 153 -5.76 -6.94 27.84
CA LYS A 153 -4.79 -6.32 26.92
C LYS A 153 -3.38 -6.25 27.47
N LYS A 154 -3.23 -6.00 28.78
CA LYS A 154 -1.92 -5.91 29.43
C LYS A 154 -1.24 -7.28 29.45
N HIS A 155 -1.89 -8.29 30.00
CA HIS A 155 -1.36 -9.65 30.08
C HIS A 155 -1.15 -10.28 28.70
N SER A 156 -2.02 -9.98 27.72
CA SER A 156 -1.82 -10.40 26.34
C SER A 156 -0.56 -9.80 25.74
N SER A 157 -0.32 -8.50 25.96
CA SER A 157 0.89 -7.83 25.49
C SER A 157 2.16 -8.38 26.14
N GLU A 158 2.14 -8.59 27.46
CA GLU A 158 3.26 -9.21 28.20
C GLU A 158 3.57 -10.62 27.69
N LYS A 159 2.54 -11.40 27.37
CA LYS A 159 2.74 -12.73 26.78
C LYS A 159 3.34 -12.67 25.39
N ILE A 160 2.90 -11.75 24.52
CA ILE A 160 3.51 -11.55 23.18
C ILE A 160 5.00 -11.24 23.35
N VAL A 161 5.34 -10.31 24.23
CA VAL A 161 6.74 -9.96 24.51
C VAL A 161 7.55 -11.17 25.00
N SER A 162 6.97 -11.99 25.87
CA SER A 162 7.60 -13.23 26.33
C SER A 162 7.84 -14.23 25.19
N ASP A 163 6.87 -14.37 24.29
CA ASP A 163 7.00 -15.26 23.13
C ASP A 163 8.09 -14.75 22.15
N MET A 164 8.12 -13.43 21.88
CA MET A 164 9.16 -12.78 21.08
C MET A 164 10.56 -12.91 21.70
N ALA A 165 10.67 -12.84 23.02
CA ALA A 165 11.94 -13.01 23.73
C ALA A 165 12.47 -14.46 23.67
N ASN A 166 11.62 -15.42 23.35
CA ASN A 166 11.97 -16.83 23.12
C ASN A 166 12.88 -17.43 24.21
N GLY A 167 12.53 -17.17 25.47
CA GLY A 167 13.26 -17.66 26.62
C GLY A 167 14.54 -16.89 26.98
N ASN A 168 14.78 -15.74 26.38
CA ASN A 168 15.90 -14.85 26.72
C ASN A 168 15.40 -13.59 27.43
N ASP A 169 15.55 -13.59 28.76
CA ASP A 169 15.04 -12.50 29.60
C ASP A 169 15.63 -11.11 29.26
N ASN A 170 16.82 -11.05 28.66
CA ASN A 170 17.41 -9.77 28.26
C ASN A 170 16.61 -9.06 27.15
N TYR A 171 15.82 -9.81 26.34
CA TYR A 171 14.97 -9.23 25.30
C TYR A 171 13.57 -8.86 25.81
N ILE A 172 13.15 -9.35 26.97
CA ILE A 172 11.85 -8.99 27.57
C ILE A 172 11.80 -7.48 27.83
N ASP A 173 12.83 -6.93 28.45
CA ASP A 173 12.91 -5.48 28.72
C ASP A 173 12.93 -4.67 27.42
N LEU A 174 13.74 -5.10 26.43
CA LEU A 174 13.82 -4.44 25.12
C LEU A 174 12.44 -4.37 24.43
N PHE A 175 11.75 -5.50 24.31
CA PHE A 175 10.45 -5.52 23.62
C PHE A 175 9.35 -4.83 24.43
N ASN A 176 9.37 -4.89 25.75
CA ASN A 176 8.47 -4.10 26.58
C ASN A 176 8.66 -2.59 26.37
N ASP A 177 9.90 -2.12 26.30
CA ASP A 177 10.21 -0.72 26.02
C ASP A 177 9.76 -0.30 24.62
N GLU A 178 9.92 -1.15 23.59
CA GLU A 178 9.45 -0.89 22.23
C GLU A 178 7.91 -0.81 22.17
N PHE A 179 7.19 -1.77 22.78
CA PHE A 179 5.73 -1.74 22.86
C PHE A 179 5.22 -0.49 23.57
N LYS A 180 5.86 -0.12 24.69
CA LYS A 180 5.54 1.09 25.44
C LYS A 180 5.82 2.34 24.64
N MET A 181 6.99 2.45 24.02
CA MET A 181 7.40 3.62 23.24
C MET A 181 6.45 3.87 22.06
N LEU A 182 6.07 2.83 21.31
CA LEU A 182 5.09 2.96 20.25
C LEU A 182 3.73 3.40 20.81
N THR A 183 3.27 2.84 21.91
CA THR A 183 2.04 3.27 22.58
C THR A 183 2.09 4.75 22.97
N ASP A 184 3.20 5.21 23.53
CA ASP A 184 3.39 6.61 23.94
C ASP A 184 3.42 7.56 22.74
N ILE A 185 4.02 7.13 21.61
CA ILE A 185 4.00 7.87 20.33
C ILE A 185 2.57 8.07 19.86
N GLY A 186 1.77 7.00 19.78
CA GLY A 186 0.39 7.10 19.32
C GLY A 186 -0.52 7.90 20.27
N ASN A 187 -0.19 7.93 21.55
CA ASN A 187 -0.91 8.78 22.51
C ASN A 187 -0.55 10.26 22.40
N LYS A 188 0.65 10.59 21.92
CA LYS A 188 1.20 11.95 21.90
C LYS A 188 1.04 12.63 20.54
N TYR A 189 1.27 11.92 19.45
CA TYR A 189 1.27 12.46 18.11
C TYR A 189 -0.05 12.15 17.38
N ARG A 190 -0.44 13.05 16.46
CA ARG A 190 -1.66 12.93 15.68
C ARG A 190 -1.50 11.90 14.55
N ILE A 191 -1.57 10.63 14.92
CA ILE A 191 -1.59 9.53 13.95
C ILE A 191 -2.94 9.49 13.25
N ARG A 192 -4.05 9.59 14.00
CA ARG A 192 -5.41 9.58 13.47
C ARG A 192 -5.90 10.98 13.12
N HIS A 193 -6.57 11.11 11.99
CA HIS A 193 -7.08 12.40 11.50
C HIS A 193 -7.99 13.14 12.48
N HIS A 194 -8.83 12.43 13.23
CA HIS A 194 -9.79 13.01 14.15
C HIS A 194 -9.20 13.49 15.50
N GLU A 195 -7.96 13.14 15.82
CA GLU A 195 -7.31 13.46 17.09
C GLU A 195 -6.64 14.84 17.08
N THR A 196 -7.46 15.90 16.98
CA THR A 196 -6.98 17.27 16.78
C THR A 196 -6.27 17.91 17.99
N ASN A 197 -6.29 17.25 19.15
CA ASN A 197 -5.64 17.71 20.39
C ASN A 197 -4.23 17.18 20.59
N LYS A 198 -3.70 16.42 19.62
CA LYS A 198 -2.36 15.84 19.65
C LYS A 198 -1.36 16.67 18.81
N ILE A 199 -0.08 16.36 18.93
CA ILE A 199 0.99 17.03 18.18
C ILE A 199 0.91 16.60 16.71
N ASP A 200 0.77 17.56 15.80
CA ASP A 200 0.76 17.31 14.37
C ASP A 200 2.10 16.75 13.88
N ILE A 201 2.02 15.82 12.94
CA ILE A 201 3.16 15.31 12.18
C ILE A 201 3.23 16.14 10.89
N THR A 202 4.26 16.97 10.77
CA THR A 202 4.34 18.00 9.71
C THR A 202 5.22 17.61 8.53
N ASP A 203 5.99 16.54 8.62
CA ASP A 203 6.88 16.06 7.56
C ASP A 203 6.48 14.65 7.13
N VAL A 204 6.27 14.47 5.84
CA VAL A 204 5.90 13.18 5.22
C VAL A 204 6.90 12.06 5.58
N ARG A 205 8.19 12.39 5.71
CA ARG A 205 9.23 11.44 6.10
C ARG A 205 9.07 10.91 7.51
N TYR A 206 8.39 11.64 8.39
CA TYR A 206 8.09 11.14 9.74
C TYR A 206 7.00 10.07 9.71
N TYR A 207 6.06 10.14 8.77
CA TYR A 207 5.11 9.05 8.54
C TYR A 207 5.82 7.80 8.02
N ASP A 208 6.75 7.92 7.07
CA ASP A 208 7.55 6.79 6.60
C ASP A 208 8.36 6.14 7.74
N TYR A 209 8.97 6.95 8.61
CA TYR A 209 9.67 6.45 9.79
C TYR A 209 8.74 5.69 10.76
N LEU A 210 7.58 6.26 11.08
CA LEU A 210 6.61 5.65 12.00
C LEU A 210 6.03 4.36 11.43
N PHE A 211 5.71 4.35 10.15
CA PHE A 211 5.25 3.15 9.45
C PHE A 211 6.28 2.03 9.56
N ASN A 212 7.51 2.29 9.16
CA ASN A 212 8.58 1.29 9.16
C ASN A 212 8.91 0.78 10.57
N ARG A 213 8.82 1.63 11.56
CA ARG A 213 9.03 1.23 12.96
C ARG A 213 7.93 0.30 13.48
N CYS A 214 6.66 0.62 13.22
CA CYS A 214 5.54 -0.27 13.53
C CYS A 214 5.65 -1.58 12.76
N LEU A 215 5.93 -1.50 11.46
CA LEU A 215 6.09 -2.65 10.58
C LEU A 215 7.13 -3.63 11.11
N SER A 216 8.31 -3.15 11.48
CA SER A 216 9.41 -3.99 11.96
C SER A 216 9.03 -4.75 13.24
N LEU A 217 8.35 -4.08 14.18
CA LEU A 217 7.94 -4.72 15.44
C LEU A 217 6.80 -5.72 15.20
N ILE A 218 5.82 -5.38 14.37
CA ILE A 218 4.69 -6.26 14.04
C ILE A 218 5.18 -7.49 13.28
N ALA A 219 6.04 -7.33 12.28
CA ALA A 219 6.59 -8.43 11.50
C ALA A 219 7.31 -9.43 12.39
N LEU A 220 8.19 -8.96 13.27
CA LEU A 220 8.88 -9.81 14.25
C LEU A 220 7.88 -10.52 15.18
N ALA A 221 6.88 -9.80 15.71
CA ALA A 221 5.88 -10.42 16.59
C ALA A 221 5.10 -11.54 15.89
N ILE A 222 4.71 -11.33 14.63
CA ILE A 222 3.97 -12.33 13.84
C ILE A 222 4.78 -13.62 13.67
N GLU A 223 6.09 -13.54 13.43
CA GLU A 223 6.96 -14.73 13.31
C GLU A 223 6.94 -15.63 14.55
N TYR A 224 6.75 -15.05 15.74
CA TYR A 224 6.67 -15.81 16.99
C TYR A 224 5.24 -16.22 17.39
N LEU A 225 4.22 -15.68 16.73
CA LEU A 225 2.82 -15.95 17.04
C LEU A 225 2.17 -16.94 16.03
N MET A 226 2.82 -17.21 14.91
CA MET A 226 2.43 -18.23 13.94
C MET A 226 2.97 -19.60 14.36
#